data_b2efd99309e5f268891322d74839f437
#
_entry.id   b2efd99309e5f268891322d74839f437
#
_cell.length_a   1.000
_cell.length_b   1.000
_cell.length_c   1.000
_cell.angle_alpha   90.00
_cell.angle_beta   90.00
_cell.angle_gamma   90.00
#
_symmetry.space_group_name_H-M   'P 1'
#
loop_
_entity.id
_entity.type
_entity.pdbx_description
1 polymer ?
#
loop_
_entity_poly.entity_id
_entity_poly.type
_entity_poly.pdbx_seq_one_letter_code
_entity_poly.pdbx_strand_id
1 'polypeptide(L)'
;MVHPLPHRECIGQIAKTMALKLKDRYIILVVKGDSKIDNKKYKDYFKTKLKMLDSEKVLEVTGHPVGGVCPFGLKNSIQVYLDKSLKVYDTVYPAAGTPNSAVKITIDELEKVTDGIWVDVCV
;
A
#
# COMPACT_ATOMS: atom_id res chain seq x y z
N MET A 1 -11.98 12.36 2.99
CA MET A 1 -12.57 12.95 1.77
C MET A 1 -11.87 12.39 0.53
N VAL A 2 -12.65 11.97 -0.46
CA VAL A 2 -12.10 11.41 -1.70
C VAL A 2 -11.79 12.52 -2.70
N HIS A 3 -10.62 12.47 -3.32
CA HIS A 3 -10.18 13.44 -4.31
C HIS A 3 -9.81 12.74 -5.62
N PRO A 4 -9.88 13.44 -6.77
CA PRO A 4 -9.24 12.93 -7.99
C PRO A 4 -7.76 12.72 -7.73
N LEU A 5 -7.14 11.81 -8.48
CA LEU A 5 -5.69 11.62 -8.39
C LEU A 5 -4.96 12.92 -8.73
N PRO A 6 -3.89 13.27 -8.00
CA PRO A 6 -3.12 14.46 -8.30
C PRO A 6 -2.45 14.36 -9.66
N HIS A 7 -2.12 15.50 -10.24
CA HIS A 7 -1.42 15.56 -11.51
C HIS A 7 0.04 15.15 -11.38
N ARG A 8 0.72 15.07 -12.49
CA ARG A 8 2.05 14.49 -12.68
C ARG A 8 3.13 14.91 -11.69
N GLU A 9 3.09 16.12 -11.19
CA GLU A 9 4.13 16.63 -10.27
C GLU A 9 4.10 16.00 -8.89
N CYS A 10 3.05 15.25 -8.57
CA CYS A 10 2.87 14.65 -7.25
C CYS A 10 2.93 13.12 -7.28
N ILE A 11 3.62 12.53 -8.25
CA ILE A 11 3.68 11.05 -8.39
C ILE A 11 4.19 10.39 -7.11
N GLY A 12 5.24 10.95 -6.49
CA GLY A 12 5.78 10.38 -5.26
C GLY A 12 4.82 10.44 -4.09
N GLN A 13 3.90 11.39 -4.09
CA GLN A 13 2.88 11.56 -3.04
C GLN A 13 1.74 10.55 -3.16
N ILE A 14 1.55 9.95 -4.32
CA ILE A 14 0.57 8.89 -4.50
C ILE A 14 1.11 7.66 -3.78
N ALA A 15 0.37 7.18 -2.77
CA ALA A 15 0.78 5.98 -2.05
C ALA A 15 0.35 4.75 -2.85
N LYS A 16 1.31 3.92 -3.19
CA LYS A 16 1.07 2.68 -3.92
C LYS A 16 0.76 1.58 -2.92
N THR A 17 -0.41 0.96 -3.05
CA THR A 17 -0.88 -0.10 -2.17
C THR A 17 -0.84 -1.43 -2.90
N MET A 18 -0.17 -2.42 -2.32
CA MET A 18 -0.01 -3.73 -2.93
C MET A 18 -0.51 -4.83 -2.01
N ALA A 19 -1.21 -5.80 -2.58
CA ALA A 19 -1.60 -7.02 -1.88
C ALA A 19 -0.57 -8.10 -2.19
N LEU A 20 0.04 -8.66 -1.15
CA LEU A 20 1.14 -9.60 -1.27
C LEU A 20 0.84 -10.87 -0.49
N LYS A 21 1.46 -11.98 -0.92
CA LYS A 21 1.32 -13.26 -0.24
C LYS A 21 2.61 -13.58 0.51
N LEU A 22 2.48 -13.87 1.80
CA LEU A 22 3.53 -14.51 2.59
C LEU A 22 3.29 -16.02 2.62
N LYS A 23 4.10 -16.77 3.35
CA LYS A 23 4.00 -18.23 3.36
C LYS A 23 2.64 -18.74 3.84
N ASP A 24 2.06 -18.08 4.85
CA ASP A 24 0.86 -18.54 5.54
C ASP A 24 -0.24 -17.49 5.60
N ARG A 25 -0.06 -16.32 5.00
CA ARG A 25 -1.03 -15.23 5.08
C ARG A 25 -0.85 -14.22 3.96
N TYR A 26 -1.82 -13.31 3.87
CA TYR A 26 -1.77 -12.17 2.96
C TYR A 26 -1.47 -10.90 3.75
N ILE A 27 -0.81 -9.96 3.11
CA ILE A 27 -0.52 -8.65 3.70
C ILE A 27 -0.80 -7.54 2.69
N ILE A 28 -0.96 -6.33 3.21
CA ILE A 28 -0.99 -5.12 2.40
C ILE A 28 0.28 -4.34 2.69
N LEU A 29 0.95 -3.89 1.64
CA LEU A 29 2.14 -3.06 1.74
C LEU A 29 1.88 -1.74 1.02
N VAL A 30 2.07 -0.63 1.72
CA VAL A 30 1.91 0.72 1.17
C VAL A 30 3.28 1.36 1.07
N VAL A 31 3.64 1.83 -0.13
CA VAL A 31 4.94 2.45 -0.40
C VAL A 31 4.75 3.77 -1.12
N LYS A 32 5.78 4.61 -1.12
CA LYS A 32 5.79 5.84 -1.91
C LYS A 32 5.62 5.49 -3.40
N GLY A 33 4.79 6.26 -4.12
CA GLY A 33 4.37 5.92 -5.48
C GLY A 33 5.49 5.71 -6.50
N ASP A 34 6.62 6.39 -6.33
CA ASP A 34 7.78 6.26 -7.22
C ASP A 34 8.90 5.39 -6.62
N SER A 35 8.68 4.77 -5.47
CA SER A 35 9.67 3.89 -4.85
C SER A 35 9.59 2.48 -5.42
N LYS A 36 10.71 1.79 -5.36
CA LYS A 36 10.80 0.39 -5.77
C LYS A 36 11.15 -0.47 -4.58
N ILE A 37 10.55 -1.66 -4.51
CA ILE A 37 10.86 -2.61 -3.46
C ILE A 37 12.25 -3.20 -3.73
N ASP A 38 13.09 -3.21 -2.69
CA ASP A 38 14.36 -3.91 -2.72
C ASP A 38 14.09 -5.37 -2.33
N ASN A 39 14.26 -6.28 -3.27
CA ASN A 39 13.95 -7.69 -3.06
C ASN A 39 14.74 -8.30 -1.89
N LYS A 40 15.96 -7.86 -1.69
CA LYS A 40 16.80 -8.34 -0.58
C LYS A 40 16.25 -7.86 0.76
N LYS A 41 15.92 -6.56 0.88
CA LYS A 41 15.32 -6.01 2.11
C LYS A 41 13.99 -6.69 2.42
N TYR A 42 13.17 -6.89 1.40
CA TYR A 42 11.88 -7.58 1.56
C TYR A 42 12.07 -8.99 2.09
N LYS A 43 12.95 -9.76 1.45
CA LYS A 43 13.23 -11.14 1.86
C LYS A 43 13.82 -11.20 3.27
N ASP A 44 14.69 -10.27 3.61
CA ASP A 44 15.31 -10.24 4.94
C ASP A 44 14.26 -9.95 6.02
N TYR A 45 13.31 -9.07 5.73
CA TYR A 45 12.27 -8.71 6.70
C TYR A 45 11.17 -9.77 6.81
N PHE A 46 10.62 -10.18 5.68
CA PHE A 46 9.46 -11.10 5.64
C PHE A 46 9.86 -12.57 5.58
N LYS A 47 11.15 -12.87 5.40
CA LYS A 47 11.69 -14.24 5.33
C LYS A 47 11.13 -15.05 4.17
N THR A 48 10.69 -14.39 3.11
CA THR A 48 10.19 -15.02 1.89
C THR A 48 10.35 -14.07 0.72
N LYS A 49 10.37 -14.61 -0.49
CA LYS A 49 10.43 -13.79 -1.69
C LYS A 49 9.14 -13.00 -1.88
N LEU A 50 9.25 -11.85 -2.53
CA LEU A 50 8.11 -11.04 -2.91
C LEU A 50 7.21 -11.84 -3.86
N LYS A 51 5.95 -11.98 -3.49
CA LYS A 51 4.93 -12.62 -4.33
C LYS A 51 3.72 -11.73 -4.42
N MET A 52 3.41 -11.26 -5.62
CA MET A 52 2.21 -10.48 -5.85
C MET A 52 1.05 -11.42 -6.14
N LEU A 53 -0.14 -11.02 -5.72
CA LEU A 53 -1.36 -11.76 -6.03
C LEU A 53 -1.81 -11.43 -7.46
N ASP A 54 -2.46 -12.40 -8.13
CA ASP A 54 -3.10 -12.11 -9.41
C ASP A 54 -4.36 -11.25 -9.18
N SER A 55 -4.94 -10.72 -10.26
CA SER A 55 -6.05 -9.77 -10.16
C SER A 55 -7.29 -10.35 -9.51
N GLU A 56 -7.60 -11.62 -9.77
CA GLU A 56 -8.75 -12.29 -9.16
C GLU A 56 -8.54 -12.44 -7.66
N LYS A 57 -7.33 -12.83 -7.27
CA LYS A 57 -7.00 -13.04 -5.86
C LYS A 57 -6.98 -11.71 -5.08
N VAL A 58 -6.48 -10.66 -5.70
CA VAL A 58 -6.50 -9.32 -5.08
C VAL A 58 -7.93 -8.93 -4.75
N LEU A 59 -8.86 -9.06 -5.69
CA LEU A 59 -10.26 -8.72 -5.47
C LEU A 59 -10.88 -9.61 -4.37
N GLU A 60 -10.60 -10.91 -4.41
CA GLU A 60 -11.12 -11.86 -3.43
C GLU A 60 -10.63 -11.56 -2.01
N VAL A 61 -9.35 -11.24 -1.86
CA VAL A 61 -8.72 -11.04 -0.56
C VAL A 61 -9.01 -9.66 0.01
N THR A 62 -8.92 -8.62 -0.80
CA THR A 62 -9.03 -7.24 -0.34
C THR A 62 -10.42 -6.62 -0.53
N GLY A 63 -11.20 -7.13 -1.46
CA GLY A 63 -12.47 -6.51 -1.84
C GLY A 63 -12.30 -5.33 -2.80
N HIS A 64 -11.07 -5.08 -3.28
CA HIS A 64 -10.77 -3.98 -4.18
C HIS A 64 -10.06 -4.51 -5.43
N PRO A 65 -10.27 -3.88 -6.63
CA PRO A 65 -9.58 -4.29 -7.83
C PRO A 65 -8.11 -3.89 -7.83
N VAL A 66 -7.31 -4.56 -8.66
CA VAL A 66 -5.92 -4.15 -8.89
C VAL A 66 -5.88 -2.70 -9.37
N GLY A 67 -4.95 -1.92 -8.81
CA GLY A 67 -4.84 -0.49 -9.09
C GLY A 67 -5.75 0.37 -8.23
N GLY A 68 -6.75 -0.23 -7.57
CA GLY A 68 -7.67 0.47 -6.68
C GLY A 68 -7.62 -0.05 -5.25
N VAL A 69 -6.63 -0.87 -4.89
CA VAL A 69 -6.54 -1.40 -3.54
C VAL A 69 -6.33 -0.28 -2.53
N CYS A 70 -7.27 -0.17 -1.60
CA CYS A 70 -7.24 0.82 -0.53
C CYS A 70 -6.64 0.17 0.72
N PRO A 71 -5.77 0.87 1.47
CA PRO A 71 -5.16 0.27 2.66
C PRO A 71 -6.10 0.17 3.86
N PHE A 72 -7.31 0.70 3.73
CA PHE A 72 -8.35 0.59 4.76
C PHE A 72 -9.67 0.22 4.09
N GLY A 73 -10.68 -0.16 4.88
CA GLY A 73 -11.94 -0.66 4.32
C GLY A 73 -11.78 -1.99 3.62
N LEU A 74 -10.87 -2.83 4.10
CA LEU A 74 -10.57 -4.13 3.50
C LEU A 74 -11.66 -5.15 3.85
N LYS A 75 -11.95 -6.02 2.88
CA LYS A 75 -12.97 -7.07 3.05
C LYS A 75 -12.62 -8.04 4.17
N ASN A 76 -11.34 -8.37 4.31
CA ASN A 76 -10.83 -9.26 5.34
C ASN A 76 -9.90 -8.51 6.27
N SER A 77 -9.72 -9.05 7.48
CA SER A 77 -8.76 -8.50 8.43
C SER A 77 -7.34 -8.86 7.97
N ILE A 78 -6.64 -7.90 7.37
CA ILE A 78 -5.32 -8.10 6.80
C ILE A 78 -4.36 -7.11 7.44
N GLN A 79 -3.18 -7.57 7.87
CA GLN A 79 -2.18 -6.68 8.42
C GLN A 79 -1.64 -5.75 7.34
N VAL A 80 -1.59 -4.45 7.64
CA VAL A 80 -1.04 -3.43 6.75
C VAL A 80 0.37 -3.09 7.20
N TYR A 81 1.30 -3.02 6.24
CA TYR A 81 2.66 -2.55 6.46
C TYR A 81 2.87 -1.26 5.69
N LEU A 82 3.50 -0.30 6.34
CA LEU A 82 3.77 1.02 5.76
C LEU A 82 5.27 1.18 5.60
N ASP A 83 5.73 1.46 4.38
CA ASP A 83 7.16 1.62 4.13
C ASP A 83 7.66 3.00 4.53
N LYS A 84 8.88 3.07 5.03
CA LYS A 84 9.53 4.32 5.45
C LYS A 84 9.59 5.38 4.33
N SER A 85 9.57 4.95 3.07
CA SER A 85 9.57 5.88 1.95
C SER A 85 8.43 6.89 2.00
N LEU A 86 7.29 6.53 2.62
CA LEU A 86 6.16 7.42 2.78
C LEU A 86 6.46 8.62 3.68
N LYS A 87 7.42 8.50 4.58
CA LYS A 87 7.72 9.53 5.59
C LYS A 87 8.37 10.80 5.02
N VAL A 88 8.74 10.80 3.76
CA VAL A 88 9.25 12.03 3.11
C VAL A 88 8.13 13.05 2.87
N TYR A 89 6.88 12.65 2.98
CA TYR A 89 5.72 13.52 2.84
C TYR A 89 4.91 13.54 4.12
N ASP A 90 4.30 14.69 4.44
CA ASP A 90 3.35 14.79 5.55
C ASP A 90 1.99 14.23 5.17
N THR A 91 1.63 14.33 3.89
CA THR A 91 0.35 13.90 3.34
C THR A 91 0.58 13.06 2.11
N VAL A 92 -0.19 11.99 1.97
CA VAL A 92 -0.13 11.08 0.82
C VAL A 92 -1.54 10.80 0.28
N TYR A 93 -1.61 10.19 -0.90
CA TYR A 93 -2.86 9.89 -1.60
C TYR A 93 -2.94 8.39 -1.92
N PRO A 94 -3.36 7.54 -0.98
CA PRO A 94 -3.65 6.14 -1.31
C PRO A 94 -4.93 6.02 -2.12
N ALA A 95 -5.05 4.94 -2.90
CA ALA A 95 -6.24 4.68 -3.69
C ALA A 95 -7.48 4.60 -2.79
N ALA A 96 -8.62 5.03 -3.33
CA ALA A 96 -9.90 5.09 -2.60
C ALA A 96 -10.89 4.04 -3.12
N GLY A 97 -10.42 2.86 -3.47
CA GLY A 97 -11.26 1.76 -3.94
C GLY A 97 -11.43 1.70 -5.44
N THR A 98 -10.97 2.71 -6.18
CA THR A 98 -10.94 2.70 -7.64
C THR A 98 -9.60 3.22 -8.14
N PRO A 99 -9.17 2.86 -9.38
CA PRO A 99 -7.90 3.34 -9.92
C PRO A 99 -7.85 4.85 -10.18
N ASN A 100 -9.00 5.52 -10.24
CA ASN A 100 -9.09 6.91 -10.64
C ASN A 100 -9.33 7.89 -9.49
N SER A 101 -9.34 7.41 -8.25
CA SER A 101 -9.60 8.26 -7.09
C SER A 101 -8.63 7.94 -5.96
N ALA A 102 -8.47 8.91 -5.06
CA ALA A 102 -7.57 8.76 -3.93
C ALA A 102 -8.12 9.50 -2.72
N VAL A 103 -7.71 9.09 -1.54
CA VAL A 103 -8.00 9.76 -0.29
C VAL A 103 -6.79 10.62 0.07
N LYS A 104 -7.02 11.88 0.40
CA LYS A 104 -5.96 12.72 0.96
C LYS A 104 -5.88 12.46 2.45
N ILE A 105 -4.73 12.00 2.93
CA ILE A 105 -4.56 11.60 4.32
C ILE A 105 -3.15 11.94 4.80
N THR A 106 -3.02 12.36 6.05
CA THR A 106 -1.70 12.56 6.64
C THR A 106 -1.07 11.22 6.98
N ILE A 107 0.25 11.21 7.10
CA ILE A 107 0.99 9.99 7.47
C ILE A 107 0.54 9.49 8.85
N ASP A 108 0.33 10.40 9.80
CA ASP A 108 -0.13 10.00 11.14
C ASP A 108 -1.53 9.38 11.11
N GLU A 109 -2.44 9.96 10.31
CA GLU A 109 -3.79 9.41 10.15
C GLU A 109 -3.75 8.04 9.46
N LEU A 110 -2.91 7.90 8.44
CA LEU A 110 -2.74 6.64 7.73
C LEU A 110 -2.30 5.53 8.69
N GLU A 111 -1.31 5.81 9.53
CA GLU A 111 -0.86 4.85 10.54
C GLU A 111 -1.99 4.45 11.49
N LYS A 112 -2.77 5.42 11.95
CA LYS A 112 -3.87 5.17 12.89
C LYS A 112 -5.00 4.35 12.27
N VAL A 113 -5.45 4.72 11.08
CA VAL A 113 -6.62 4.05 10.47
C VAL A 113 -6.29 2.66 9.95
N THR A 114 -5.03 2.39 9.62
CA THR A 114 -4.61 1.07 9.13
C THR A 114 -4.05 0.19 10.23
N ASP A 115 -3.72 0.76 11.38
CA ASP A 115 -2.96 0.08 12.43
C ASP A 115 -1.69 -0.54 11.84
N GLY A 116 -1.05 0.21 10.94
CA GLY A 116 0.07 -0.27 10.15
C GLY A 116 1.37 -0.39 10.91
N ILE A 117 2.19 -1.32 10.45
CA ILE A 117 3.53 -1.53 10.98
C ILE A 117 4.54 -0.93 10.01
N TRP A 118 5.44 -0.07 10.51
CA TRP A 118 6.46 0.56 9.66
C TRP A 118 7.57 -0.43 9.33
N VAL A 119 7.97 -0.43 8.05
CA VAL A 119 9.03 -1.30 7.54
C VAL A 119 9.94 -0.50 6.61
N ASP A 120 11.10 -1.06 6.30
CA ASP A 120 12.07 -0.48 5.37
C ASP A 120 12.43 -1.55 4.34
N VAL A 121 11.65 -1.62 3.26
CA VAL A 121 11.80 -2.65 2.22
C VAL A 121 11.97 -2.06 0.82
N CYS A 122 12.10 -0.74 0.71
CA CYS A 122 12.35 -0.07 -0.57
C CYS A 122 13.80 0.33 -0.72
N VAL A 123 14.18 0.48 -1.97
CA VAL A 123 15.53 0.96 -2.34
C VAL A 123 15.78 2.36 -1.83
#